data_f1152509051b3f0a7d2a7edd4cc4b288
#
_entry.id   f1152509051b3f0a7d2a7edd4cc4b288
#
_cell.length_a   1.000
_cell.length_b   1.000
_cell.length_c   1.000
_cell.angle_alpha   90.00
_cell.angle_beta   90.00
_cell.angle_gamma   90.00
#
_symmetry.space_group_name_H-M   'P 1'
#
loop_
_entity.id
_entity.type
_entity.pdbx_description
1 polymer ?
#
loop_
_entity_poly.entity_id
_entity_poly.type
_entity_poly.pdbx_seq_one_letter_code
_entity_poly.pdbx_strand_id
1 'polypeptide(L)'
;MSISQNLTVNWKNVPTQTITAGGVEFAYRELGTNNPGIPVVFLTHLAAVLDNWDPRVVDGFAAKRHVITFDNRGVGASSGAPATSIEQMAEDAITFIKAMGFKQVDLFGFSMGGMIAQEIVLMEPQLVRKMIIAGTGPAGGEGISKVARVTYLDMVRGLLTRQDPKQFLFFTRTTGGIRAGKAFLARLKERSQNRDKEITVTALQAQLKALRRWGSKEPADLSKIQQPVLVANGDSDRMVPTKNTHDLARRLPNSDLIIYPDAGHGGVFQYHADFVPKALEFLAR
;
A
#
# COMPACT_ATOMS: atom_id res chain seq x y z
N MET A 1 -31.46 -30.86 6.82
CA MET A 1 -30.24 -30.43 7.52
C MET A 1 -29.41 -29.63 6.51
N SER A 2 -29.40 -28.32 6.63
CA SER A 2 -28.59 -27.44 5.76
C SER A 2 -27.15 -27.56 6.20
N ILE A 3 -26.28 -28.12 5.35
CA ILE A 3 -24.83 -28.10 5.55
C ILE A 3 -24.41 -26.63 5.31
N SER A 4 -24.27 -25.87 6.38
CA SER A 4 -23.59 -24.58 6.34
C SER A 4 -22.15 -24.88 5.92
N GLN A 5 -21.84 -24.66 4.63
CA GLN A 5 -20.46 -24.60 4.19
C GLN A 5 -19.81 -23.44 4.92
N ASN A 6 -18.95 -23.73 5.91
CA ASN A 6 -18.05 -22.75 6.51
C ASN A 6 -17.14 -22.23 5.39
N LEU A 7 -17.59 -21.22 4.66
CA LEU A 7 -16.77 -20.52 3.68
C LEU A 7 -15.57 -19.95 4.42
N THR A 8 -14.38 -20.44 4.10
CA THR A 8 -13.15 -19.85 4.63
C THR A 8 -13.11 -18.37 4.27
N VAL A 9 -13.07 -17.49 5.26
CA VAL A 9 -12.98 -16.05 5.06
C VAL A 9 -11.62 -15.72 4.47
N ASN A 10 -11.62 -15.03 3.33
CA ASN A 10 -10.44 -14.57 2.63
C ASN A 10 -10.71 -13.19 2.00
N TRP A 11 -9.73 -12.61 1.31
CA TRP A 11 -9.86 -11.25 0.76
C TRP A 11 -11.04 -11.08 -0.20
N LYS A 12 -11.47 -12.14 -0.89
CA LYS A 12 -12.58 -12.07 -1.85
C LYS A 12 -13.94 -11.92 -1.18
N ASN A 13 -14.10 -12.42 0.04
CA ASN A 13 -15.40 -12.50 0.71
C ASN A 13 -15.43 -11.82 2.10
N VAL A 14 -14.31 -11.33 2.62
CA VAL A 14 -14.28 -10.62 3.90
C VAL A 14 -15.22 -9.42 3.86
N PRO A 15 -16.09 -9.21 4.89
CA PRO A 15 -16.96 -8.05 4.93
C PRO A 15 -16.18 -6.75 5.08
N THR A 16 -16.65 -5.68 4.45
CA THR A 16 -16.20 -4.33 4.75
C THR A 16 -16.95 -3.86 5.99
N GLN A 17 -16.20 -3.33 6.94
CA GLN A 17 -16.68 -2.77 8.21
C GLN A 17 -16.39 -1.27 8.24
N THR A 18 -16.98 -0.56 9.21
CA THR A 18 -16.69 0.86 9.44
C THR A 18 -16.36 1.11 10.90
N ILE A 19 -15.52 2.12 11.15
CA ILE A 19 -15.22 2.63 12.48
C ILE A 19 -15.13 4.16 12.43
N THR A 20 -15.75 4.82 13.40
CA THR A 20 -15.67 6.28 13.50
C THR A 20 -14.49 6.68 14.38
N ALA A 21 -13.59 7.48 13.84
CA ALA A 21 -12.42 7.99 14.55
C ALA A 21 -12.10 9.41 14.06
N GLY A 22 -11.85 10.34 14.99
CA GLY A 22 -11.52 11.73 14.67
C GLY A 22 -12.58 12.44 13.80
N GLY A 23 -13.86 12.06 13.93
CA GLY A 23 -14.95 12.62 13.11
C GLY A 23 -15.03 12.07 11.67
N VAL A 24 -14.25 11.03 11.36
CA VAL A 24 -14.26 10.33 10.07
C VAL A 24 -14.79 8.90 10.28
N GLU A 25 -15.70 8.44 9.43
CA GLU A 25 -16.06 7.04 9.33
C GLU A 25 -15.12 6.36 8.34
N PHE A 26 -14.23 5.51 8.84
CA PHE A 26 -13.26 4.77 8.03
C PHE A 26 -13.83 3.41 7.64
N ALA A 27 -13.81 3.09 6.35
CA ALA A 27 -14.09 1.76 5.84
C ALA A 27 -12.83 0.91 5.91
N TYR A 28 -12.95 -0.31 6.44
CA TYR A 28 -11.81 -1.21 6.59
C TYR A 28 -12.22 -2.67 6.41
N ARG A 29 -11.22 -3.52 6.23
CA ARG A 29 -11.34 -4.99 6.25
C ARG A 29 -10.24 -5.56 7.11
N GLU A 30 -10.56 -6.64 7.83
CA GLU A 30 -9.59 -7.36 8.67
C GLU A 30 -9.68 -8.86 8.43
N LEU A 31 -8.54 -9.51 8.46
CA LEU A 31 -8.38 -10.95 8.25
C LEU A 31 -7.36 -11.51 9.24
N GLY A 32 -7.48 -12.81 9.54
CA GLY A 32 -6.53 -13.46 10.43
C GLY A 32 -6.57 -12.95 11.87
N THR A 33 -7.72 -12.48 12.34
CA THR A 33 -7.92 -11.88 13.69
C THR A 33 -7.49 -12.78 14.84
N ASN A 34 -7.51 -14.11 14.64
CA ASN A 34 -7.10 -15.10 15.63
C ASN A 34 -5.58 -15.43 15.56
N ASN A 35 -4.85 -14.87 14.60
CA ASN A 35 -3.42 -15.10 14.53
C ASN A 35 -2.68 -14.34 15.63
N PRO A 36 -1.67 -14.95 16.26
CA PRO A 36 -0.92 -14.31 17.33
C PRO A 36 0.01 -13.20 16.80
N GLY A 37 0.46 -12.35 17.70
CA GLY A 37 1.48 -11.33 17.47
C GLY A 37 0.91 -9.96 17.10
N ILE A 38 1.81 -9.08 16.71
CA ILE A 38 1.50 -7.69 16.38
C ILE A 38 0.72 -7.66 15.04
N PRO A 39 -0.42 -6.95 14.95
CA PRO A 39 -1.19 -6.83 13.71
C PRO A 39 -0.41 -6.03 12.66
N VAL A 40 -0.70 -6.31 11.39
CA VAL A 40 -0.11 -5.61 10.25
C VAL A 40 -1.15 -4.71 9.60
N VAL A 41 -0.90 -3.40 9.60
CA VAL A 41 -1.78 -2.42 8.93
C VAL A 41 -1.21 -2.11 7.55
N PHE A 42 -2.05 -2.29 6.53
CA PHE A 42 -1.72 -2.05 5.14
C PHE A 42 -2.14 -0.63 4.74
N LEU A 43 -1.21 0.12 4.15
CA LEU A 43 -1.39 1.50 3.69
C LEU A 43 -1.37 1.54 2.17
N THR A 44 -2.45 2.04 1.57
CA THR A 44 -2.73 1.93 0.14
C THR A 44 -1.87 2.87 -0.73
N HIS A 45 -1.82 2.55 -2.02
CA HIS A 45 -1.17 3.37 -3.05
C HIS A 45 -2.09 4.48 -3.58
N LEU A 46 -1.54 5.35 -4.44
CA LEU A 46 -2.29 6.37 -5.18
C LEU A 46 -3.48 5.75 -5.92
N ALA A 47 -4.64 6.40 -5.83
CA ALA A 47 -5.89 6.02 -6.50
C ALA A 47 -6.43 4.63 -6.10
N ALA A 48 -6.01 4.09 -4.95
CA ALA A 48 -6.46 2.80 -4.47
C ALA A 48 -7.62 2.93 -3.47
N VAL A 49 -8.50 1.97 -3.58
CA VAL A 49 -9.50 1.59 -2.58
C VAL A 49 -9.21 0.18 -2.08
N LEU A 50 -9.94 -0.32 -1.09
CA LEU A 50 -9.74 -1.67 -0.52
C LEU A 50 -9.60 -2.76 -1.60
N ASP A 51 -10.40 -2.71 -2.67
CA ASP A 51 -10.39 -3.70 -3.74
C ASP A 51 -9.13 -3.68 -4.65
N ASN A 52 -8.22 -2.75 -4.43
CA ASN A 52 -6.97 -2.67 -5.21
C ASN A 52 -5.79 -3.42 -4.56
N TRP A 53 -5.98 -4.01 -3.39
CA TRP A 53 -5.01 -4.92 -2.82
C TRP A 53 -5.04 -6.29 -3.53
N ASP A 54 -3.86 -6.83 -3.82
CA ASP A 54 -3.72 -8.17 -4.41
C ASP A 54 -4.16 -9.24 -3.39
N PRO A 55 -5.18 -10.07 -3.70
CA PRO A 55 -5.64 -11.13 -2.80
C PRO A 55 -4.51 -12.07 -2.35
N ARG A 56 -3.53 -12.36 -3.20
CA ARG A 56 -2.42 -13.27 -2.87
C ARG A 56 -1.49 -12.68 -1.81
N VAL A 57 -1.35 -11.35 -1.80
CA VAL A 57 -0.57 -10.66 -0.76
C VAL A 57 -1.37 -10.62 0.53
N VAL A 58 -2.61 -10.14 0.50
CA VAL A 58 -3.43 -10.01 1.72
C VAL A 58 -3.67 -11.36 2.38
N ASP A 59 -4.15 -12.36 1.63
CA ASP A 59 -4.42 -13.71 2.14
C ASP A 59 -3.14 -14.39 2.63
N GLY A 60 -2.03 -14.16 1.94
CA GLY A 60 -0.73 -14.69 2.34
C GLY A 60 -0.25 -14.17 3.70
N PHE A 61 -0.40 -12.86 3.96
CA PHE A 61 -0.13 -12.30 5.28
C PHE A 61 -1.15 -12.78 6.31
N ALA A 62 -2.44 -12.79 5.95
CA ALA A 62 -3.52 -13.18 6.85
C ALA A 62 -3.47 -14.65 7.28
N ALA A 63 -2.77 -15.50 6.54
CA ALA A 63 -2.51 -16.88 6.95
C ALA A 63 -1.66 -17.00 8.23
N LYS A 64 -0.90 -15.95 8.60
CA LYS A 64 0.04 -15.95 9.74
C LYS A 64 -0.07 -14.74 10.67
N ARG A 65 -0.77 -13.69 10.26
CA ARG A 65 -0.88 -12.42 10.98
C ARG A 65 -2.31 -11.89 10.95
N HIS A 66 -2.67 -11.10 11.95
CA HIS A 66 -3.85 -10.24 11.85
C HIS A 66 -3.54 -9.10 10.89
N VAL A 67 -4.26 -9.01 9.77
CA VAL A 67 -4.09 -8.01 8.73
C VAL A 67 -5.27 -7.06 8.73
N ILE A 68 -5.00 -5.76 8.72
CA ILE A 68 -5.99 -4.71 8.63
C ILE A 68 -5.66 -3.84 7.41
N THR A 69 -6.65 -3.56 6.60
CA THR A 69 -6.58 -2.60 5.49
C THR A 69 -7.70 -1.58 5.66
N PHE A 70 -7.48 -0.34 5.29
CA PHE A 70 -8.52 0.70 5.35
C PHE A 70 -8.39 1.68 4.19
N ASP A 71 -9.50 2.33 3.87
CA ASP A 71 -9.53 3.43 2.92
C ASP A 71 -9.16 4.74 3.61
N ASN A 72 -8.28 5.50 2.98
CA ASN A 72 -7.96 6.85 3.44
C ASN A 72 -9.22 7.73 3.52
N ARG A 73 -9.21 8.75 4.36
CA ARG A 73 -10.30 9.73 4.48
C ARG A 73 -10.71 10.27 3.10
N GLY A 74 -12.01 10.24 2.80
CA GLY A 74 -12.61 10.70 1.56
C GLY A 74 -12.31 9.83 0.33
N VAL A 75 -11.87 8.58 0.55
CA VAL A 75 -11.57 7.59 -0.49
C VAL A 75 -12.45 6.36 -0.28
N GLY A 76 -12.89 5.74 -1.37
CA GLY A 76 -13.70 4.53 -1.31
C GLY A 76 -15.00 4.76 -0.53
N ALA A 77 -15.20 3.97 0.50
CA ALA A 77 -16.35 4.09 1.41
C ALA A 77 -16.05 4.93 2.66
N SER A 78 -14.81 5.39 2.87
CA SER A 78 -14.47 6.30 3.98
C SER A 78 -15.04 7.69 3.77
N SER A 79 -15.58 8.29 4.84
CA SER A 79 -16.18 9.62 4.82
C SER A 79 -15.15 10.76 4.85
N GLY A 80 -15.63 11.99 4.77
CA GLY A 80 -14.84 13.21 4.92
C GLY A 80 -14.22 13.73 3.63
N ALA A 81 -13.48 14.82 3.73
CA ALA A 81 -12.76 15.40 2.60
C ALA A 81 -11.39 14.73 2.41
N PRO A 82 -10.98 14.41 1.17
CA PRO A 82 -9.69 13.79 0.91
C PRO A 82 -8.51 14.63 1.40
N ALA A 83 -7.56 14.01 2.10
CA ALA A 83 -6.34 14.66 2.57
C ALA A 83 -5.44 15.09 1.40
N THR A 84 -4.79 16.25 1.52
CA THR A 84 -3.95 16.85 0.47
C THR A 84 -2.46 16.86 0.79
N SER A 85 -2.06 16.14 1.84
CA SER A 85 -0.65 15.91 2.20
C SER A 85 -0.46 14.53 2.80
N ILE A 86 0.77 14.01 2.75
CA ILE A 86 1.14 12.72 3.33
C ILE A 86 1.03 12.77 4.85
N GLU A 87 1.38 13.90 5.46
CA GLU A 87 1.28 14.14 6.90
C GLU A 87 -0.18 13.99 7.39
N GLN A 88 -1.14 14.62 6.70
CA GLN A 88 -2.56 14.46 7.05
C GLN A 88 -3.04 13.01 6.94
N MET A 89 -2.57 12.27 5.90
CA MET A 89 -2.90 10.86 5.75
C MET A 89 -2.27 10.02 6.89
N ALA A 90 -1.09 10.40 7.35
CA ALA A 90 -0.45 9.74 8.51
C ALA A 90 -1.20 10.01 9.82
N GLU A 91 -1.62 11.26 10.06
CA GLU A 91 -2.47 11.61 11.22
C GLU A 91 -3.79 10.84 11.22
N ASP A 92 -4.45 10.73 10.05
CA ASP A 92 -5.67 9.96 9.87
C ASP A 92 -5.42 8.46 10.16
N ALA A 93 -4.32 7.91 9.66
CA ALA A 93 -3.94 6.51 9.89
C ALA A 93 -3.64 6.24 11.38
N ILE A 94 -2.92 7.13 12.06
CA ILE A 94 -2.67 7.04 13.50
C ILE A 94 -3.99 7.05 14.27
N THR A 95 -4.90 7.96 13.90
CA THR A 95 -6.23 8.08 14.52
C THR A 95 -7.03 6.80 14.34
N PHE A 96 -7.05 6.23 13.14
CA PHE A 96 -7.69 4.96 12.84
C PHE A 96 -7.07 3.80 13.65
N ILE A 97 -5.75 3.65 13.66
CA ILE A 97 -5.06 2.58 14.39
C ILE A 97 -5.35 2.63 15.88
N LYS A 98 -5.33 3.83 16.48
CA LYS A 98 -5.67 4.03 17.89
C LYS A 98 -7.13 3.72 18.18
N ALA A 99 -8.07 4.07 17.30
CA ALA A 99 -9.49 3.76 17.43
C ALA A 99 -9.77 2.25 17.34
N MET A 100 -8.98 1.50 16.57
CA MET A 100 -9.02 0.03 16.53
C MET A 100 -8.51 -0.61 17.83
N GLY A 101 -7.99 0.18 18.80
CA GLY A 101 -7.50 -0.29 20.10
C GLY A 101 -6.06 -0.82 20.07
N PHE A 102 -5.33 -0.66 18.96
CA PHE A 102 -3.96 -1.15 18.88
C PHE A 102 -2.97 -0.17 19.54
N LYS A 103 -2.13 -0.71 20.42
CA LYS A 103 -1.04 0.04 21.07
C LYS A 103 0.23 0.02 20.24
N GLN A 104 0.41 -1.03 19.44
CA GLN A 104 1.55 -1.22 18.55
C GLN A 104 1.13 -2.04 17.34
N VAL A 105 1.64 -1.66 16.16
CA VAL A 105 1.39 -2.34 14.88
C VAL A 105 2.68 -2.52 14.10
N ASP A 106 2.67 -3.45 13.15
CA ASP A 106 3.58 -3.46 12.02
C ASP A 106 2.90 -2.73 10.85
N LEU A 107 3.66 -2.04 9.99
CA LEU A 107 3.12 -1.38 8.81
C LEU A 107 3.57 -2.08 7.53
N PHE A 108 2.66 -2.21 6.57
CA PHE A 108 3.01 -2.48 5.19
C PHE A 108 2.49 -1.35 4.30
N GLY A 109 3.38 -0.49 3.83
CA GLY A 109 3.07 0.63 2.95
C GLY A 109 3.50 0.35 1.50
N PHE A 110 2.56 0.41 0.56
CA PHE A 110 2.86 0.32 -0.86
C PHE A 110 2.75 1.70 -1.52
N SER A 111 3.81 2.13 -2.23
CA SER A 111 3.85 3.40 -2.97
C SER A 111 3.58 4.61 -2.04
N MET A 112 2.51 5.36 -2.25
CA MET A 112 2.04 6.43 -1.37
C MET A 112 1.90 5.93 0.09
N GLY A 113 1.44 4.69 0.29
CA GLY A 113 1.35 4.08 1.62
C GLY A 113 2.71 3.94 2.32
N GLY A 114 3.79 3.75 1.57
CA GLY A 114 5.15 3.75 2.13
C GLY A 114 5.65 5.14 2.55
N MET A 115 5.15 6.21 1.92
CA MET A 115 5.39 7.58 2.35
C MET A 115 4.62 7.89 3.64
N ILE A 116 3.35 7.45 3.69
CA ILE A 116 2.51 7.56 4.90
C ILE A 116 3.16 6.80 6.07
N ALA A 117 3.66 5.60 5.85
CA ALA A 117 4.33 4.80 6.87
C ALA A 117 5.56 5.52 7.47
N GLN A 118 6.37 6.19 6.65
CA GLN A 118 7.50 7.00 7.12
C GLN A 118 7.04 8.13 8.05
N GLU A 119 5.98 8.87 7.69
CA GLU A 119 5.45 9.95 8.54
C GLU A 119 4.82 9.40 9.84
N ILE A 120 4.12 8.27 9.80
CA ILE A 120 3.58 7.64 11.02
C ILE A 120 4.71 7.35 12.02
N VAL A 121 5.83 6.77 11.55
CA VAL A 121 6.98 6.46 12.41
C VAL A 121 7.61 7.73 12.97
N LEU A 122 7.72 8.79 12.17
CA LEU A 122 8.29 10.07 12.62
C LEU A 122 7.39 10.78 13.64
N MET A 123 6.06 10.66 13.53
CA MET A 123 5.08 11.26 14.45
C MET A 123 4.90 10.44 15.73
N GLU A 124 4.80 9.11 15.59
CA GLU A 124 4.43 8.20 16.68
C GLU A 124 5.36 6.96 16.66
N PRO A 125 6.66 7.11 16.96
CA PRO A 125 7.63 6.02 16.82
C PRO A 125 7.31 4.79 17.67
N GLN A 126 6.63 4.95 18.80
CA GLN A 126 6.25 3.83 19.67
C GLN A 126 5.06 3.02 19.15
N LEU A 127 4.28 3.60 18.24
CA LEU A 127 3.13 2.92 17.62
C LEU A 127 3.57 1.84 16.64
N VAL A 128 4.77 1.96 16.05
CA VAL A 128 5.25 1.08 14.98
C VAL A 128 6.42 0.23 15.47
N ARG A 129 6.27 -1.10 15.40
CA ARG A 129 7.33 -2.05 15.73
C ARG A 129 8.28 -2.26 14.55
N LYS A 130 7.73 -2.56 13.36
CA LYS A 130 8.46 -2.80 12.11
C LYS A 130 7.70 -2.22 10.93
N MET A 131 8.43 -1.92 9.87
CA MET A 131 7.86 -1.34 8.66
C MET A 131 8.33 -2.11 7.42
N ILE A 132 7.37 -2.46 6.55
CA ILE A 132 7.62 -2.94 5.19
C ILE A 132 7.19 -1.83 4.25
N ILE A 133 8.07 -1.36 3.40
CA ILE A 133 7.76 -0.33 2.40
C ILE A 133 8.17 -0.79 1.01
N ALA A 134 7.22 -0.72 0.08
CA ALA A 134 7.45 -1.23 -1.27
C ALA A 134 7.06 -0.18 -2.33
N GLY A 135 7.83 -0.10 -3.41
CA GLY A 135 7.56 0.82 -4.52
C GLY A 135 7.47 2.28 -4.10
N THR A 136 8.27 2.72 -3.14
CA THR A 136 8.16 4.03 -2.51
C THR A 136 9.50 4.77 -2.46
N GLY A 137 9.48 6.01 -1.97
CA GLY A 137 10.68 6.82 -1.80
C GLY A 137 10.56 7.82 -0.65
N PRO A 138 11.68 8.43 -0.24
CA PRO A 138 11.71 9.42 0.82
C PRO A 138 11.10 10.76 0.40
N ALA A 139 10.85 11.64 1.35
CA ALA A 139 10.57 13.05 1.05
C ALA A 139 11.71 13.66 0.20
N GLY A 140 11.35 14.46 -0.80
CA GLY A 140 12.31 15.00 -1.76
C GLY A 140 12.89 13.98 -2.75
N GLY A 141 12.40 12.73 -2.72
CA GLY A 141 12.90 11.65 -3.59
C GLY A 141 12.75 11.95 -5.07
N GLU A 142 13.74 11.52 -5.84
CA GLU A 142 13.82 11.84 -7.27
C GLU A 142 12.65 11.28 -8.07
N GLY A 143 12.05 12.13 -8.90
CA GLY A 143 10.94 11.77 -9.79
C GLY A 143 9.57 11.73 -9.11
N ILE A 144 9.48 11.70 -7.78
CA ILE A 144 8.20 11.59 -7.04
C ILE A 144 7.28 12.79 -7.35
N SER A 145 7.80 14.00 -7.42
CA SER A 145 7.00 15.18 -7.79
C SER A 145 6.41 15.10 -9.20
N LYS A 146 6.92 14.20 -10.06
CA LYS A 146 6.49 13.99 -11.45
C LYS A 146 5.53 12.80 -11.63
N VAL A 147 5.17 12.09 -10.55
CA VAL A 147 4.25 10.92 -10.59
C VAL A 147 2.95 11.25 -11.31
N ALA A 148 2.38 12.44 -11.10
CA ALA A 148 1.16 12.89 -11.79
C ALA A 148 1.30 12.80 -13.32
N ARG A 149 2.46 13.22 -13.89
CA ARG A 149 2.69 13.16 -15.32
C ARG A 149 2.71 11.72 -15.84
N VAL A 150 3.39 10.83 -15.14
CA VAL A 150 3.44 9.40 -15.50
C VAL A 150 2.05 8.79 -15.44
N THR A 151 1.30 9.10 -14.36
CA THR A 151 -0.07 8.61 -14.15
C THR A 151 -0.99 9.03 -15.29
N TYR A 152 -1.05 10.33 -15.62
CA TYR A 152 -1.92 10.81 -16.69
C TYR A 152 -1.55 10.25 -18.07
N LEU A 153 -0.27 10.14 -18.40
CA LEU A 153 0.17 9.55 -19.67
C LEU A 153 -0.27 8.08 -19.81
N ASP A 154 -0.11 7.29 -18.75
CA ASP A 154 -0.51 5.88 -18.80
C ASP A 154 -2.03 5.69 -18.65
N MET A 155 -2.77 6.62 -18.02
CA MET A 155 -4.24 6.66 -18.08
C MET A 155 -4.75 6.91 -19.51
N VAL A 156 -4.19 7.90 -20.21
CA VAL A 156 -4.53 8.16 -21.62
C VAL A 156 -4.17 6.94 -22.48
N ARG A 157 -3.04 6.32 -22.25
CA ARG A 157 -2.64 5.09 -22.93
C ARG A 157 -3.63 3.95 -22.68
N GLY A 158 -4.04 3.76 -21.42
CA GLY A 158 -5.04 2.77 -21.04
C GLY A 158 -6.36 2.98 -21.80
N LEU A 159 -6.82 4.23 -21.87
CA LEU A 159 -8.03 4.59 -22.62
C LEU A 159 -7.88 4.25 -24.12
N LEU A 160 -6.79 4.65 -24.76
CA LEU A 160 -6.53 4.41 -26.19
C LEU A 160 -6.40 2.91 -26.52
N THR A 161 -5.84 2.12 -25.60
CA THR A 161 -5.60 0.68 -25.80
C THR A 161 -6.70 -0.20 -25.19
N ARG A 162 -7.71 0.39 -24.54
CA ARG A 162 -8.78 -0.31 -23.79
C ARG A 162 -8.23 -1.29 -22.76
N GLN A 163 -7.12 -0.89 -22.10
CA GLN A 163 -6.49 -1.66 -21.03
C GLN A 163 -6.49 -0.87 -19.72
N ASP A 164 -6.50 -1.60 -18.59
CA ASP A 164 -6.37 -0.96 -17.27
C ASP A 164 -5.02 -0.22 -17.19
N PRO A 165 -5.00 1.06 -16.79
CA PRO A 165 -3.76 1.82 -16.63
C PRO A 165 -2.71 1.15 -15.72
N LYS A 166 -3.12 0.35 -14.73
CA LYS A 166 -2.23 -0.39 -13.85
C LYS A 166 -1.31 -1.36 -14.60
N GLN A 167 -1.75 -1.87 -15.78
CA GLN A 167 -0.89 -2.68 -16.63
C GLN A 167 0.40 -1.92 -17.01
N PHE A 168 0.30 -0.63 -17.27
CA PHE A 168 1.42 0.20 -17.72
C PHE A 168 2.17 0.86 -16.57
N LEU A 169 1.43 1.22 -15.52
CA LEU A 169 1.98 1.87 -14.34
C LEU A 169 2.82 0.92 -13.48
N PHE A 170 2.36 -0.32 -13.32
CA PHE A 170 2.93 -1.26 -12.33
C PHE A 170 3.89 -2.29 -12.92
N PHE A 171 3.78 -2.59 -14.22
CA PHE A 171 4.52 -3.70 -14.82
C PHE A 171 5.39 -3.24 -15.97
N THR A 172 6.46 -3.98 -16.23
CA THR A 172 7.34 -3.75 -17.38
C THR A 172 6.62 -4.07 -18.70
N ARG A 173 7.21 -3.63 -19.81
CA ARG A 173 6.69 -3.90 -21.16
C ARG A 173 7.24 -5.19 -21.77
N THR A 174 8.02 -5.95 -21.02
CA THR A 174 8.52 -7.27 -21.42
C THR A 174 7.37 -8.28 -21.45
N THR A 175 7.59 -9.41 -22.09
CA THR A 175 6.62 -10.51 -22.09
C THR A 175 6.30 -10.97 -20.65
N GLY A 176 7.32 -10.99 -19.76
CA GLY A 176 7.19 -11.32 -18.34
C GLY A 176 6.27 -10.33 -17.60
N GLY A 177 6.58 -9.02 -17.72
CA GLY A 177 5.80 -7.97 -17.08
C GLY A 177 4.36 -7.86 -17.59
N ILE A 178 4.13 -8.02 -18.91
CA ILE A 178 2.77 -8.03 -19.47
C ILE A 178 1.96 -9.21 -18.91
N ARG A 179 2.55 -10.40 -18.86
CA ARG A 179 1.89 -11.58 -18.27
C ARG A 179 1.57 -11.39 -16.79
N ALA A 180 2.53 -10.88 -16.01
CA ALA A 180 2.36 -10.59 -14.59
C ALA A 180 1.25 -9.56 -14.34
N GLY A 181 1.20 -8.49 -15.15
CA GLY A 181 0.17 -7.46 -15.03
C GLY A 181 -1.23 -8.00 -15.34
N LYS A 182 -1.38 -8.81 -16.41
CA LYS A 182 -2.66 -9.48 -16.70
C LYS A 182 -3.10 -10.40 -15.55
N ALA A 183 -2.18 -11.17 -14.97
CA ALA A 183 -2.47 -12.04 -13.84
C ALA A 183 -2.89 -11.23 -12.59
N PHE A 184 -2.19 -10.13 -12.29
CA PHE A 184 -2.54 -9.22 -11.20
C PHE A 184 -3.94 -8.63 -11.39
N LEU A 185 -4.25 -8.08 -12.56
CA LEU A 185 -5.57 -7.52 -12.87
C LEU A 185 -6.70 -8.55 -12.80
N ALA A 186 -6.42 -9.81 -13.16
CA ALA A 186 -7.38 -10.91 -12.99
C ALA A 186 -7.65 -11.18 -11.50
N ARG A 187 -6.61 -11.18 -10.65
CA ARG A 187 -6.75 -11.36 -9.20
C ARG A 187 -7.58 -10.24 -8.54
N LEU A 188 -7.41 -8.98 -8.95
CA LEU A 188 -8.22 -7.86 -8.44
C LEU A 188 -9.72 -8.00 -8.75
N LYS A 189 -10.08 -8.81 -9.75
CA LYS A 189 -11.47 -9.09 -10.13
C LYS A 189 -12.07 -10.31 -9.42
N GLU A 190 -11.29 -11.03 -8.61
CA GLU A 190 -11.77 -12.21 -7.89
C GLU A 190 -12.85 -11.86 -6.86
N ARG A 191 -12.81 -10.64 -6.29
CA ARG A 191 -13.93 -10.10 -5.51
C ARG A 191 -14.96 -9.52 -6.45
N SER A 192 -16.09 -10.21 -6.58
CA SER A 192 -17.19 -9.81 -7.49
C SER A 192 -18.40 -9.20 -6.77
N GLN A 193 -18.53 -9.41 -5.45
CA GLN A 193 -19.65 -8.92 -4.64
C GLN A 193 -19.17 -7.97 -3.55
N ASN A 194 -20.03 -7.04 -3.15
CA ASN A 194 -19.75 -6.06 -2.10
C ASN A 194 -18.40 -5.35 -2.34
N ARG A 195 -18.19 -4.95 -3.59
CA ARG A 195 -17.01 -4.18 -3.98
C ARG A 195 -17.09 -2.79 -3.36
N ASP A 196 -15.92 -2.24 -3.13
CA ASP A 196 -15.80 -0.88 -2.64
C ASP A 196 -16.17 0.16 -3.72
N LYS A 197 -16.46 1.37 -3.27
CA LYS A 197 -16.69 2.51 -4.18
C LYS A 197 -15.36 2.88 -4.86
N GLU A 198 -15.41 3.15 -6.13
CA GLU A 198 -14.22 3.63 -6.84
C GLU A 198 -13.80 5.02 -6.37
N ILE A 199 -12.52 5.32 -6.56
CA ILE A 199 -11.98 6.62 -6.19
C ILE A 199 -12.62 7.73 -7.02
N THR A 200 -12.95 8.85 -6.37
CA THR A 200 -13.47 10.05 -7.05
C THR A 200 -12.32 10.86 -7.69
N VAL A 201 -12.66 11.66 -8.71
CA VAL A 201 -11.69 12.60 -9.33
C VAL A 201 -11.10 13.56 -8.29
N THR A 202 -11.93 14.04 -7.36
CA THR A 202 -11.50 14.94 -6.28
C THR A 202 -10.46 14.27 -5.38
N ALA A 203 -10.69 13.01 -5.00
CA ALA A 203 -9.75 12.25 -4.18
C ALA A 203 -8.43 11.96 -4.92
N LEU A 204 -8.51 11.59 -6.21
CA LEU A 204 -7.31 11.42 -7.04
C LEU A 204 -6.48 12.70 -7.11
N GLN A 205 -7.12 13.86 -7.36
CA GLN A 205 -6.44 15.15 -7.43
C GLN A 205 -5.79 15.55 -6.08
N ALA A 206 -6.49 15.29 -4.97
CA ALA A 206 -5.94 15.53 -3.63
C ALA A 206 -4.69 14.68 -3.36
N GLN A 207 -4.74 13.39 -3.69
CA GLN A 207 -3.59 12.50 -3.54
C GLN A 207 -2.42 12.87 -4.46
N LEU A 208 -2.68 13.25 -5.72
CA LEU A 208 -1.63 13.74 -6.63
C LEU A 208 -0.98 15.03 -6.10
N LYS A 209 -1.77 15.92 -5.48
CA LYS A 209 -1.24 17.11 -4.80
C LYS A 209 -0.35 16.73 -3.62
N ALA A 210 -0.75 15.75 -2.82
CA ALA A 210 0.04 15.23 -1.71
C ALA A 210 1.38 14.67 -2.18
N LEU A 211 1.38 13.83 -3.22
CA LEU A 211 2.60 13.28 -3.81
C LEU A 211 3.53 14.33 -4.39
N ARG A 212 2.97 15.35 -5.08
CA ARG A 212 3.77 16.47 -5.57
C ARG A 212 4.45 17.22 -4.43
N ARG A 213 3.71 17.51 -3.35
CA ARG A 213 4.27 18.15 -2.15
C ARG A 213 5.38 17.31 -1.55
N TRP A 214 5.14 16.01 -1.35
CA TRP A 214 6.12 15.06 -0.80
C TRP A 214 7.41 15.04 -1.63
N GLY A 215 7.31 14.88 -2.94
CA GLY A 215 8.47 14.85 -3.84
C GLY A 215 9.18 16.20 -4.01
N SER A 216 8.60 17.30 -3.53
CA SER A 216 9.21 18.64 -3.58
C SER A 216 9.67 19.15 -2.21
N LYS A 217 9.58 18.31 -1.16
CA LYS A 217 10.12 18.64 0.16
C LYS A 217 11.64 18.54 0.17
N GLU A 218 12.26 19.21 1.15
CA GLU A 218 13.64 18.90 1.53
C GLU A 218 13.74 17.42 1.98
N PRO A 219 14.88 16.76 1.72
CA PRO A 219 15.07 15.37 2.13
C PRO A 219 14.91 15.22 3.64
N ALA A 220 14.03 14.30 4.05
CA ALA A 220 13.85 13.97 5.46
C ALA A 220 15.11 13.32 6.06
N ASP A 221 15.33 13.56 7.35
CA ASP A 221 16.34 12.85 8.13
C ASP A 221 15.85 11.44 8.48
N LEU A 222 16.17 10.46 7.63
CA LEU A 222 15.76 9.07 7.82
C LEU A 222 16.49 8.37 8.97
N SER A 223 17.55 8.97 9.52
CA SER A 223 18.23 8.42 10.70
C SER A 223 17.35 8.39 11.95
N LYS A 224 16.27 9.15 11.95
CA LYS A 224 15.26 9.15 13.03
C LYS A 224 14.34 7.93 13.01
N ILE A 225 14.27 7.19 11.90
CA ILE A 225 13.50 5.96 11.77
C ILE A 225 14.37 4.80 12.27
N GLN A 226 14.24 4.46 13.55
CA GLN A 226 15.04 3.43 14.20
C GLN A 226 14.43 2.02 14.10
N GLN A 227 13.17 1.91 13.68
CA GLN A 227 12.49 0.64 13.48
C GLN A 227 13.19 -0.19 12.41
N PRO A 228 13.19 -1.52 12.51
CA PRO A 228 13.57 -2.37 11.39
C PRO A 228 12.66 -2.12 10.17
N VAL A 229 13.25 -1.96 9.00
CA VAL A 229 12.54 -1.68 7.75
C VAL A 229 12.91 -2.68 6.67
N LEU A 230 11.92 -3.33 6.06
CA LEU A 230 12.09 -4.06 4.81
C LEU A 230 11.72 -3.16 3.64
N VAL A 231 12.68 -2.86 2.79
CA VAL A 231 12.50 -2.02 1.59
C VAL A 231 12.48 -2.91 0.36
N ALA A 232 11.43 -2.84 -0.46
CA ALA A 232 11.28 -3.69 -1.63
C ALA A 232 10.83 -2.90 -2.87
N ASN A 233 11.31 -3.29 -4.07
CA ASN A 233 10.84 -2.71 -5.34
C ASN A 233 11.19 -3.60 -6.53
N GLY A 234 10.65 -3.26 -7.71
CA GLY A 234 11.16 -3.75 -8.98
C GLY A 234 12.38 -2.95 -9.46
N ASP A 235 13.24 -3.56 -10.27
CA ASP A 235 14.44 -2.91 -10.83
C ASP A 235 14.13 -1.83 -11.87
N SER A 236 12.91 -1.84 -12.40
CA SER A 236 12.45 -1.01 -13.52
C SER A 236 11.22 -0.15 -13.18
N ASP A 237 11.10 0.29 -11.91
CA ASP A 237 10.02 1.17 -11.48
C ASP A 237 10.10 2.55 -12.14
N ARG A 238 9.05 2.89 -12.90
CA ARG A 238 8.91 4.17 -13.61
C ARG A 238 8.09 5.20 -12.83
N MET A 239 7.27 4.77 -11.87
CA MET A 239 6.44 5.66 -11.06
C MET A 239 7.25 6.29 -9.94
N VAL A 240 7.90 5.46 -9.14
CA VAL A 240 8.85 5.86 -8.09
C VAL A 240 10.18 5.21 -8.42
N PRO A 241 11.08 5.89 -9.15
CA PRO A 241 12.30 5.28 -9.67
C PRO A 241 13.05 4.47 -8.61
N THR A 242 13.49 3.26 -8.97
CA THR A 242 14.13 2.28 -8.07
C THR A 242 15.32 2.84 -7.29
N LYS A 243 15.96 3.89 -7.80
CA LYS A 243 17.01 4.60 -7.06
C LYS A 243 16.55 5.18 -5.73
N ASN A 244 15.25 5.53 -5.59
CA ASN A 244 14.71 5.96 -4.30
C ASN A 244 14.68 4.80 -3.31
N THR A 245 14.45 3.57 -3.76
CA THR A 245 14.51 2.36 -2.94
C THR A 245 15.93 2.12 -2.41
N HIS A 246 16.93 2.27 -3.28
CA HIS A 246 18.34 2.20 -2.86
C HIS A 246 18.72 3.35 -1.91
N ASP A 247 18.20 4.57 -2.14
CA ASP A 247 18.43 5.71 -1.24
C ASP A 247 17.82 5.48 0.15
N LEU A 248 16.57 4.96 0.21
CA LEU A 248 15.94 4.54 1.46
C LEU A 248 16.80 3.51 2.20
N ALA A 249 17.17 2.41 1.52
CA ALA A 249 17.94 1.33 2.14
C ALA A 249 19.31 1.81 2.66
N ARG A 250 19.95 2.76 1.97
CA ARG A 250 21.24 3.33 2.40
C ARG A 250 21.13 4.26 3.60
N ARG A 251 20.00 5.03 3.71
CA ARG A 251 19.84 6.09 4.71
C ARG A 251 19.09 5.65 5.96
N LEU A 252 18.33 4.55 5.89
CA LEU A 252 17.65 3.95 7.03
C LEU A 252 18.67 3.16 7.86
N PRO A 253 18.74 3.36 9.20
CA PRO A 253 19.75 2.69 10.05
C PRO A 253 19.63 1.16 10.08
N ASN A 254 18.39 0.64 10.03
CA ASN A 254 18.08 -0.78 10.19
C ASN A 254 17.22 -1.25 9.03
N SER A 255 17.81 -1.48 7.85
CA SER A 255 17.05 -1.87 6.67
C SER A 255 17.57 -3.13 5.98
N ASP A 256 16.60 -3.97 5.54
CA ASP A 256 16.80 -5.06 4.58
C ASP A 256 16.30 -4.58 3.21
N LEU A 257 16.98 -4.98 2.12
CA LEU A 257 16.64 -4.57 0.76
C LEU A 257 16.31 -5.78 -0.12
N ILE A 258 15.20 -5.68 -0.88
CA ILE A 258 14.84 -6.64 -1.93
C ILE A 258 14.58 -5.88 -3.24
N ILE A 259 15.29 -6.24 -4.31
CA ILE A 259 15.04 -5.75 -5.67
C ILE A 259 14.65 -6.93 -6.56
N TYR A 260 13.50 -6.85 -7.21
CA TYR A 260 12.98 -7.87 -8.11
C TYR A 260 13.36 -7.55 -9.56
N PRO A 261 13.96 -8.52 -10.28
CA PRO A 261 14.36 -8.33 -11.68
C PRO A 261 13.13 -8.30 -12.61
N ASP A 262 13.25 -7.59 -13.75
CA ASP A 262 12.17 -7.44 -14.74
C ASP A 262 10.83 -7.04 -14.12
N ALA A 263 10.85 -6.19 -13.09
CA ALA A 263 9.67 -5.76 -12.39
C ALA A 263 9.60 -4.24 -12.31
N GLY A 264 8.40 -3.72 -12.52
CA GLY A 264 8.08 -2.30 -12.35
C GLY A 264 7.62 -1.98 -10.94
N HIS A 265 6.79 -0.96 -10.82
CA HIS A 265 6.23 -0.48 -9.55
C HIS A 265 5.50 -1.57 -8.75
N GLY A 266 4.83 -2.50 -9.44
CA GLY A 266 4.13 -3.65 -8.86
C GLY A 266 5.01 -4.87 -8.57
N GLY A 267 6.32 -4.70 -8.36
CA GLY A 267 7.27 -5.79 -8.15
C GLY A 267 6.83 -6.79 -7.08
N VAL A 268 6.35 -6.32 -5.93
CA VAL A 268 5.86 -7.18 -4.84
C VAL A 268 4.58 -7.97 -5.20
N PHE A 269 3.79 -7.50 -6.16
CA PHE A 269 2.62 -8.23 -6.68
C PHE A 269 3.02 -9.22 -7.77
N GLN A 270 4.01 -8.88 -8.60
CA GLN A 270 4.57 -9.78 -9.59
C GLN A 270 5.24 -10.98 -8.93
N TYR A 271 5.97 -10.73 -7.86
CA TYR A 271 6.74 -11.72 -7.10
C TYR A 271 6.09 -12.09 -5.76
N HIS A 272 4.76 -12.01 -5.65
CA HIS A 272 4.04 -12.23 -4.40
C HIS A 272 4.40 -13.58 -3.71
N ALA A 273 4.66 -14.62 -4.50
CA ALA A 273 4.99 -15.95 -3.98
C ALA A 273 6.37 -16.00 -3.28
N ASP A 274 7.29 -15.09 -3.64
CA ASP A 274 8.59 -14.92 -2.98
C ASP A 274 8.54 -13.81 -1.91
N PHE A 275 7.86 -12.70 -2.22
CA PHE A 275 7.77 -11.55 -1.33
C PHE A 275 7.08 -11.86 0.00
N VAL A 276 5.90 -12.52 -0.06
CA VAL A 276 5.10 -12.76 1.15
C VAL A 276 5.84 -13.60 2.19
N PRO A 277 6.47 -14.75 1.85
CA PRO A 277 7.27 -15.49 2.82
C PRO A 277 8.41 -14.68 3.43
N LYS A 278 9.17 -13.92 2.63
CA LYS A 278 10.27 -13.07 3.11
C LYS A 278 9.79 -11.95 4.02
N ALA A 279 8.67 -11.33 3.68
CA ALA A 279 8.05 -10.29 4.51
C ALA A 279 7.56 -10.85 5.86
N LEU A 280 6.96 -12.04 5.88
CA LEU A 280 6.53 -12.72 7.09
C LEU A 280 7.73 -13.15 7.96
N GLU A 281 8.81 -13.64 7.35
CA GLU A 281 10.06 -13.94 8.05
C GLU A 281 10.66 -12.67 8.68
N PHE A 282 10.72 -11.56 7.94
CA PHE A 282 11.15 -10.27 8.48
C PHE A 282 10.32 -9.84 9.68
N LEU A 283 9.00 -9.97 9.63
CA LEU A 283 8.11 -9.62 10.75
C LEU A 283 8.26 -10.58 11.95
N ALA A 284 8.70 -11.81 11.73
CA ALA A 284 8.86 -12.81 12.78
C ALA A 284 10.17 -12.63 13.62
N ARG A 285 11.22 -12.09 13.03
CA ARG A 285 12.45 -11.70 13.75
C ARG A 285 12.15 -10.62 14.77
#